data_db061cc7b5645372144cb21f72f48403
#
_entry.id   db061cc7b5645372144cb21f72f48403
#
_cell.length_a   1.000
_cell.length_b   1.000
_cell.length_c   1.000
_cell.angle_alpha   90.00
_cell.angle_beta   90.00
_cell.angle_gamma   90.00
#
_symmetry.space_group_name_H-M   'P 1'
#
loop_
_entity.id
_entity.type
_entity.pdbx_description
1 polymer ?
#
loop_
_entity_poly.entity_id
_entity_poly.type
_entity_poly.pdbx_seq_one_letter_code
_entity_poly.pdbx_strand_id
1 'polypeptide(L)'
;MAALPEPVMQGSADTAAPLTPPNGRPYQPVVTLNGWTTPWRMNAGVKEFHLVAEPVVREVAPGFFVNMWGYNGQSPGPTIEVVEGDKVRIFVTNRLPESTTIHWHGQRLPNGMDGVGGLNQPHIPPGKTFVYEFEARRPGTFMYHPHSDEMVQMAMGMMGLWITHPKTAHPLIDKVQRDYAFLLSAYAVEPGTMTPRINEMTDFNIWTFNSRAFPAISPLVARQGDKVRIRVGNLTMTNHPIHIHGHEFEVTGTDGGPIPKSARWPEVTTDVAVGQMRQVEFMADEPGDWAFHCHKSHHTMGAMG
;
A
#
# COMPACT_ATOMS: atom_id res chain seq x y z
N MET A 1 24.60 10.93 17.95
CA MET A 1 23.49 10.34 17.21
C MET A 1 24.05 9.92 15.87
N ALA A 2 24.11 8.64 15.55
CA ALA A 2 24.48 8.20 14.20
C ALA A 2 23.36 8.64 13.26
N ALA A 3 23.71 9.35 12.19
CA ALA A 3 22.78 9.70 11.13
C ALA A 3 22.13 8.40 10.61
N LEU A 4 20.80 8.37 10.56
CA LEU A 4 20.09 7.28 9.89
C LEU A 4 20.55 7.26 8.43
N PRO A 5 20.79 6.08 7.83
CA PRO A 5 21.08 6.01 6.41
C PRO A 5 19.93 6.67 5.65
N GLU A 6 20.26 7.59 4.76
CA GLU A 6 19.26 8.19 3.88
C GLU A 6 18.50 7.07 3.16
N PRO A 7 17.17 7.16 3.08
CA PRO A 7 16.40 6.20 2.28
C PRO A 7 16.93 6.28 0.86
N VAL A 8 17.40 5.14 0.33
CA VAL A 8 17.74 5.03 -1.08
C VAL A 8 16.44 5.17 -1.85
N MET A 9 16.11 6.40 -2.21
CA MET A 9 15.05 6.71 -3.16
C MET A 9 15.43 5.99 -4.46
N GLN A 10 14.78 4.88 -4.74
CA GLN A 10 14.80 4.35 -6.10
C GLN A 10 14.15 5.43 -6.95
N GLY A 11 14.97 6.08 -7.79
CA GLY A 11 14.56 7.24 -8.55
C GLY A 11 13.40 6.95 -9.51
N SER A 12 13.11 7.89 -10.38
CA SER A 12 12.02 7.93 -11.39
C SER A 12 11.83 6.66 -12.26
N ALA A 13 12.61 5.61 -12.05
CA ALA A 13 12.37 4.25 -12.55
C ALA A 13 11.04 3.65 -12.10
N ASP A 14 10.40 4.24 -11.10
CA ASP A 14 9.14 3.75 -10.54
C ASP A 14 7.92 4.00 -11.43
N THR A 15 8.07 4.77 -12.50
CA THR A 15 6.98 5.06 -13.43
C THR A 15 6.64 3.91 -14.36
N ALA A 16 7.57 2.97 -14.57
CA ALA A 16 7.32 1.83 -15.44
C ALA A 16 7.91 0.55 -14.83
N ALA A 17 7.06 -0.35 -14.39
CA ALA A 17 7.49 -1.67 -13.95
C ALA A 17 8.31 -2.36 -15.04
N PRO A 18 9.38 -3.08 -14.70
CA PRO A 18 10.06 -3.94 -15.65
C PRO A 18 9.07 -4.94 -16.23
N LEU A 19 9.16 -5.21 -17.53
CA LEU A 19 8.28 -6.18 -18.22
C LEU A 19 8.58 -7.62 -17.83
N THR A 20 9.76 -7.85 -17.28
CA THR A 20 10.21 -9.16 -16.77
C THR A 20 10.58 -9.03 -15.30
N PRO A 21 10.25 -10.04 -14.48
CA PRO A 21 10.65 -10.02 -13.09
C PRO A 21 12.17 -9.88 -12.97
N PRO A 22 12.68 -9.16 -11.96
CA PRO A 22 14.10 -9.16 -11.64
C PRO A 22 14.59 -10.60 -11.40
N ASN A 23 15.88 -10.85 -11.69
CA ASN A 23 16.48 -12.16 -11.48
C ASN A 23 16.16 -12.73 -10.09
N GLY A 24 15.69 -13.97 -10.06
CA GLY A 24 15.32 -14.71 -8.85
C GLY A 24 13.91 -14.44 -8.31
N ARG A 25 13.10 -13.59 -8.94
CA ARG A 25 11.68 -13.43 -8.59
C ARG A 25 10.80 -14.26 -9.52
N PRO A 26 9.96 -15.17 -9.01
CA PRO A 26 9.08 -16.00 -9.83
C PRO A 26 7.81 -15.26 -10.30
N TYR A 27 7.71 -13.96 -10.12
CA TYR A 27 6.53 -13.15 -10.40
C TYR A 27 6.88 -11.80 -11.00
N GLN A 28 5.91 -11.17 -11.68
CA GLN A 28 5.99 -9.77 -12.07
C GLN A 28 5.90 -8.90 -10.82
N PRO A 29 6.92 -8.07 -10.50
CA PRO A 29 6.86 -7.17 -9.36
C PRO A 29 5.74 -6.15 -9.50
N VAL A 30 5.14 -5.78 -8.38
CA VAL A 30 4.18 -4.68 -8.33
C VAL A 30 4.96 -3.36 -8.25
N VAL A 31 4.47 -2.35 -8.97
CA VAL A 31 4.99 -0.99 -8.90
C VAL A 31 4.15 -0.19 -7.91
N THR A 32 4.71 0.08 -6.75
CA THR A 32 4.15 1.03 -5.81
C THR A 32 4.72 2.41 -6.15
N LEU A 33 3.96 3.19 -6.92
CA LEU A 33 4.41 4.52 -7.35
C LEU A 33 4.72 5.40 -6.14
N ASN A 34 5.84 6.13 -6.21
CA ASN A 34 6.34 7.00 -5.14
C ASN A 34 6.70 6.28 -3.82
N GLY A 35 6.89 4.97 -3.87
CA GLY A 35 7.31 4.11 -2.78
C GLY A 35 8.29 3.03 -3.26
N TRP A 36 8.57 2.06 -2.43
CA TRP A 36 9.42 0.90 -2.79
C TRP A 36 8.95 -0.39 -2.12
N THR A 37 9.48 -1.52 -2.58
CA THR A 37 9.23 -2.85 -2.01
C THR A 37 10.27 -3.18 -0.95
N THR A 38 9.85 -3.74 0.18
CA THR A 38 10.74 -4.17 1.27
C THR A 38 11.74 -5.22 0.77
N PRO A 39 13.04 -5.02 0.94
CA PRO A 39 14.02 -6.07 0.72
C PRO A 39 13.83 -7.20 1.73
N TRP A 40 14.21 -8.40 1.35
CA TRP A 40 14.20 -9.59 2.21
C TRP A 40 15.45 -10.42 2.00
N ARG A 41 15.75 -11.28 2.96
CA ARG A 41 16.77 -12.30 2.83
C ARG A 41 16.19 -13.69 3.10
N MET A 42 16.77 -14.71 2.49
CA MET A 42 16.40 -16.10 2.79
C MET A 42 17.28 -16.61 3.94
N ASN A 43 16.65 -17.15 4.98
CA ASN A 43 17.32 -17.78 6.10
C ASN A 43 16.65 -19.13 6.42
N ALA A 44 17.34 -20.24 6.17
CA ALA A 44 16.85 -21.60 6.41
C ALA A 44 15.42 -21.85 5.84
N GLY A 45 15.14 -21.36 4.64
CA GLY A 45 13.84 -21.52 3.97
C GLY A 45 12.75 -20.56 4.43
N VAL A 46 13.09 -19.57 5.27
CA VAL A 46 12.18 -18.52 5.73
C VAL A 46 12.60 -17.19 5.11
N LYS A 47 11.66 -16.43 4.55
CA LYS A 47 11.87 -15.05 4.10
C LYS A 47 11.84 -14.11 5.29
N GLU A 48 12.95 -13.46 5.55
CA GLU A 48 13.09 -12.50 6.64
C GLU A 48 12.98 -11.07 6.13
N PHE A 49 12.10 -10.30 6.77
CA PHE A 49 11.89 -8.87 6.55
C PHE A 49 12.18 -8.10 7.84
N HIS A 50 12.54 -6.84 7.70
CA HIS A 50 12.68 -5.95 8.84
C HIS A 50 11.92 -4.64 8.57
N LEU A 51 10.93 -4.35 9.41
CA LEU A 51 10.20 -3.10 9.45
C LEU A 51 10.60 -2.31 10.70
N VAL A 52 11.00 -1.08 10.49
CA VAL A 52 11.27 -0.13 11.56
C VAL A 52 10.15 0.90 11.56
N ALA A 53 9.30 0.87 12.60
CA ALA A 53 8.28 1.89 12.83
C ALA A 53 8.96 3.14 13.40
N GLU A 54 8.86 4.27 12.71
CA GLU A 54 9.63 5.48 13.05
C GLU A 54 8.98 6.76 12.53
N PRO A 55 9.29 7.95 13.13
CA PRO A 55 8.92 9.22 12.55
C PRO A 55 9.56 9.41 11.18
N VAL A 56 8.81 9.95 10.24
CA VAL A 56 9.25 10.24 8.87
C VAL A 56 8.78 11.62 8.44
N VAL A 57 9.47 12.24 7.49
CA VAL A 57 9.01 13.45 6.83
C VAL A 57 8.70 13.10 5.38
N ARG A 58 7.46 13.36 4.96
CA ARG A 58 7.00 13.05 3.61
C ARG A 58 6.67 14.33 2.86
N GLU A 59 7.25 14.52 1.69
CA GLU A 59 6.77 15.52 0.74
C GLU A 59 5.49 14.98 0.10
N VAL A 60 4.35 15.59 0.40
CA VAL A 60 3.02 15.17 -0.07
C VAL A 60 2.68 15.84 -1.39
N ALA A 61 3.04 17.11 -1.53
CA ALA A 61 2.93 17.87 -2.77
C ALA A 61 4.22 18.70 -2.95
N PRO A 62 4.51 19.26 -4.13
CA PRO A 62 5.74 20.01 -4.36
C PRO A 62 5.96 21.10 -3.32
N GLY A 63 7.03 20.98 -2.54
CA GLY A 63 7.38 21.92 -1.47
C GLY A 63 6.53 21.81 -0.20
N PHE A 64 5.56 20.90 -0.15
CA PHE A 64 4.71 20.68 1.02
C PHE A 64 5.10 19.38 1.74
N PHE A 65 5.71 19.53 2.90
CA PHE A 65 6.20 18.42 3.73
C PHE A 65 5.30 18.22 4.93
N VAL A 66 5.09 16.93 5.28
CA VAL A 66 4.28 16.52 6.42
C VAL A 66 5.08 15.61 7.33
N ASN A 67 5.08 15.91 8.63
CA ASN A 67 5.64 15.06 9.67
C ASN A 67 4.69 13.90 9.91
N MET A 68 5.12 12.71 9.54
CA MET A 68 4.35 11.47 9.63
C MET A 68 5.06 10.46 10.52
N TRP A 69 4.40 9.36 10.74
CA TRP A 69 5.00 8.12 11.18
C TRP A 69 4.87 7.10 10.06
N GLY A 70 5.86 6.24 9.94
CA GLY A 70 5.87 5.26 8.85
C GLY A 70 6.76 4.08 9.16
N TYR A 71 7.14 3.37 8.11
CA TYR A 71 8.02 2.21 8.21
C TYR A 71 9.19 2.37 7.26
N ASN A 72 10.42 2.11 7.75
CA ASN A 72 11.64 2.15 6.96
C ASN A 72 11.81 3.48 6.19
N GLY A 73 11.57 4.61 6.87
CA GLY A 73 11.76 5.96 6.33
C GLY A 73 10.68 6.44 5.37
N GLN A 74 9.55 5.73 5.23
CA GLN A 74 8.47 6.16 4.34
C GLN A 74 7.06 5.96 4.90
N SER A 75 6.13 6.73 4.38
CA SER A 75 4.67 6.56 4.49
C SER A 75 4.05 6.69 3.08
N PRO A 76 3.21 5.73 2.63
CA PRO A 76 3.01 4.42 3.24
C PRO A 76 4.32 3.67 3.42
N GLY A 77 4.35 2.73 4.33
CA GLY A 77 5.47 1.81 4.51
C GLY A 77 5.75 0.99 3.25
N PRO A 78 6.93 0.37 3.13
CA PRO A 78 7.32 -0.36 1.94
C PRO A 78 6.37 -1.53 1.66
N THR A 79 6.07 -1.77 0.38
CA THR A 79 5.27 -2.91 -0.05
C THR A 79 5.99 -4.21 0.27
N ILE A 80 5.30 -5.13 0.92
CA ILE A 80 5.80 -6.50 1.15
C ILE A 80 5.29 -7.38 0.03
N GLU A 81 6.21 -8.02 -0.71
CA GLU A 81 5.86 -8.96 -1.77
C GLU A 81 6.36 -10.36 -1.42
N VAL A 82 5.45 -11.32 -1.42
CA VAL A 82 5.71 -12.73 -1.13
C VAL A 82 5.02 -13.64 -2.15
N VAL A 83 5.39 -14.90 -2.16
CA VAL A 83 4.74 -15.94 -2.95
C VAL A 83 3.91 -16.84 -2.04
N GLU A 84 2.78 -17.30 -2.51
CA GLU A 84 1.93 -18.28 -1.82
C GLU A 84 2.75 -19.47 -1.34
N GLY A 85 2.63 -19.81 -0.06
CA GLY A 85 3.40 -20.84 0.61
C GLY A 85 4.75 -20.37 1.19
N ASP A 86 5.14 -19.11 0.99
CA ASP A 86 6.31 -18.57 1.66
C ASP A 86 6.11 -18.55 3.17
N LYS A 87 7.07 -19.10 3.90
CA LYS A 87 7.21 -18.86 5.33
C LYS A 87 7.92 -17.53 5.52
N VAL A 88 7.30 -16.63 6.28
CA VAL A 88 7.83 -15.30 6.54
C VAL A 88 8.19 -15.12 8.01
N ARG A 89 9.24 -14.37 8.26
CA ARG A 89 9.62 -13.86 9.57
C ARG A 89 9.83 -12.36 9.45
N ILE A 90 9.04 -11.59 10.18
CA ILE A 90 9.07 -10.13 10.08
C ILE A 90 9.45 -9.57 11.43
N PHE A 91 10.63 -8.97 11.49
CA PHE A 91 11.10 -8.23 12.65
C PHE A 91 10.51 -6.83 12.60
N VAL A 92 9.73 -6.46 13.60
CA VAL A 92 9.15 -5.11 13.73
C VAL A 92 9.81 -4.41 14.89
N THR A 93 10.65 -3.45 14.60
CA THR A 93 11.35 -2.63 15.61
C THR A 93 10.62 -1.31 15.78
N ASN A 94 10.26 -0.98 17.02
CA ASN A 94 9.56 0.25 17.35
C ASN A 94 10.55 1.35 17.71
N ARG A 95 10.60 2.42 16.93
CA ARG A 95 11.33 3.67 17.20
C ARG A 95 10.40 4.88 17.37
N LEU A 96 9.09 4.61 17.52
CA LEU A 96 8.12 5.64 17.83
C LEU A 96 8.22 6.08 19.30
N PRO A 97 7.65 7.23 19.67
CA PRO A 97 7.59 7.69 21.05
C PRO A 97 6.59 6.89 21.91
N GLU A 98 5.78 6.06 21.32
CA GLU A 98 4.75 5.24 21.98
C GLU A 98 4.80 3.78 21.54
N SER A 99 4.01 2.93 22.21
CA SER A 99 3.91 1.51 21.86
C SER A 99 3.14 1.31 20.57
N THR A 100 3.49 0.28 19.81
CA THR A 100 2.83 -0.08 18.54
C THR A 100 2.61 -1.59 18.42
N THR A 101 1.90 -2.01 17.40
CA THR A 101 1.83 -3.38 16.87
C THR A 101 1.64 -3.30 15.36
N ILE A 102 1.66 -4.44 14.67
CA ILE A 102 1.22 -4.51 13.26
C ILE A 102 0.18 -5.60 13.11
N HIS A 103 -1.00 -5.22 12.59
CA HIS A 103 -2.01 -6.13 12.09
C HIS A 103 -1.80 -6.39 10.59
N TRP A 104 -1.84 -7.66 10.19
CA TRP A 104 -1.68 -8.13 8.82
C TRP A 104 -3.04 -8.31 8.18
N HIS A 105 -3.64 -7.21 7.79
CA HIS A 105 -5.02 -7.12 7.33
C HIS A 105 -5.31 -8.04 6.14
N GLY A 106 -6.23 -8.97 6.35
CA GLY A 106 -6.66 -9.94 5.35
C GLY A 106 -5.81 -11.23 5.28
N GLN A 107 -4.73 -11.34 6.05
CA GLN A 107 -3.93 -12.57 6.09
C GLN A 107 -4.62 -13.67 6.92
N ARG A 108 -4.46 -14.92 6.50
CA ARG A 108 -4.89 -16.10 7.26
C ARG A 108 -3.68 -16.65 8.02
N LEU A 109 -3.59 -16.34 9.29
CA LEU A 109 -2.42 -16.59 10.13
C LEU A 109 -2.80 -17.11 11.53
N PRO A 110 -1.84 -17.62 12.32
CA PRO A 110 -2.08 -17.99 13.71
C PRO A 110 -2.51 -16.78 14.56
N ASN A 111 -3.45 -16.98 15.47
CA ASN A 111 -4.01 -15.93 16.34
C ASN A 111 -2.94 -15.06 17.02
N GLY A 112 -1.89 -15.65 17.58
CA GLY A 112 -0.79 -14.92 18.23
C GLY A 112 0.07 -14.06 17.30
N MET A 113 -0.19 -14.09 15.97
CA MET A 113 0.51 -13.30 14.96
C MET A 113 -0.38 -12.23 14.31
N ASP A 114 -1.64 -12.10 14.79
CA ASP A 114 -2.63 -11.19 14.20
C ASP A 114 -2.36 -9.72 14.45
N GLY A 115 -1.64 -9.39 15.52
CA GLY A 115 -1.14 -8.04 15.73
C GLY A 115 -2.02 -7.12 16.57
N VAL A 116 -3.14 -7.61 17.13
CA VAL A 116 -4.01 -6.80 17.96
C VAL A 116 -3.41 -6.66 19.37
N GLY A 117 -2.91 -5.47 19.67
CA GLY A 117 -2.29 -5.17 20.96
C GLY A 117 -3.27 -5.34 22.14
N GLY A 118 -2.84 -6.07 23.17
CA GLY A 118 -3.65 -6.35 24.34
C GLY A 118 -4.69 -7.47 24.17
N LEU A 119 -4.92 -7.96 22.94
CA LEU A 119 -5.81 -9.09 22.69
C LEU A 119 -5.03 -10.38 22.43
N ASN A 120 -4.23 -10.41 21.36
CA ASN A 120 -3.52 -11.62 20.95
C ASN A 120 -1.98 -11.47 20.95
N GLN A 121 -1.49 -10.30 21.31
CA GLN A 121 -0.10 -10.05 21.60
C GLN A 121 0.11 -8.88 22.57
N PRO A 122 1.26 -8.78 23.26
CA PRO A 122 1.63 -7.57 23.99
C PRO A 122 1.97 -6.43 23.01
N HIS A 123 1.76 -5.18 23.43
CA HIS A 123 2.24 -4.02 22.71
C HIS A 123 3.78 -4.05 22.60
N ILE A 124 4.32 -3.51 21.54
CA ILE A 124 5.77 -3.36 21.31
C ILE A 124 6.20 -2.01 21.85
N PRO A 125 6.86 -1.92 22.99
CA PRO A 125 7.29 -0.65 23.56
C PRO A 125 8.36 0.04 22.71
N PRO A 126 8.57 1.35 22.87
CA PRO A 126 9.68 2.05 22.24
C PRO A 126 11.03 1.35 22.46
N GLY A 127 11.83 1.22 21.39
CA GLY A 127 13.13 0.55 21.39
C GLY A 127 13.09 -0.98 21.40
N LYS A 128 11.91 -1.60 21.34
CA LYS A 128 11.76 -3.06 21.33
C LYS A 128 11.41 -3.59 19.94
N THR A 129 11.66 -4.89 19.76
CA THR A 129 11.33 -5.63 18.53
C THR A 129 10.42 -6.79 18.85
N PHE A 130 9.38 -6.95 18.06
CA PHE A 130 8.54 -8.16 18.03
C PHE A 130 8.79 -8.92 16.73
N VAL A 131 8.61 -10.23 16.75
CA VAL A 131 8.84 -11.10 15.59
C VAL A 131 7.54 -11.79 15.21
N TYR A 132 7.05 -11.52 14.01
CA TYR A 132 5.89 -12.20 13.44
C TYR A 132 6.36 -13.34 12.53
N GLU A 133 5.79 -14.54 12.72
CA GLU A 133 6.12 -15.71 11.92
C GLU A 133 4.85 -16.40 11.45
N PHE A 134 4.65 -16.47 10.14
CA PHE A 134 3.51 -17.17 9.55
C PHE A 134 3.78 -17.55 8.09
N GLU A 135 2.83 -18.25 7.49
CA GLU A 135 2.85 -18.64 6.08
C GLU A 135 1.88 -17.79 5.27
N ALA A 136 2.32 -17.27 4.14
CA ALA A 136 1.47 -16.57 3.17
C ALA A 136 0.58 -17.60 2.44
N ARG A 137 -0.69 -17.72 2.85
CA ARG A 137 -1.54 -18.86 2.47
C ARG A 137 -2.38 -18.66 1.22
N ARG A 138 -2.56 -17.44 0.73
CA ARG A 138 -3.40 -17.18 -0.43
C ARG A 138 -2.89 -16.00 -1.23
N PRO A 139 -3.01 -16.04 -2.57
CA PRO A 139 -2.67 -14.91 -3.41
C PRO A 139 -3.71 -13.79 -3.27
N GLY A 140 -3.27 -12.55 -3.41
CA GLY A 140 -4.13 -11.38 -3.34
C GLY A 140 -3.41 -10.11 -2.97
N THR A 141 -4.20 -9.06 -2.81
CA THR A 141 -3.78 -7.74 -2.36
C THR A 141 -4.30 -7.51 -0.95
N PHE A 142 -3.40 -7.17 -0.03
CA PHE A 142 -3.67 -7.00 1.38
C PHE A 142 -2.95 -5.75 1.89
N MET A 143 -3.17 -5.41 3.15
CA MET A 143 -2.57 -4.25 3.81
C MET A 143 -1.92 -4.66 5.13
N TYR A 144 -1.09 -3.81 5.68
CA TYR A 144 -0.67 -3.88 7.06
C TYR A 144 -0.74 -2.49 7.70
N HIS A 145 -1.12 -2.46 8.97
CA HIS A 145 -1.28 -1.21 9.72
C HIS A 145 -1.14 -1.48 11.23
N PRO A 146 -0.89 -0.45 12.05
CA PRO A 146 -0.84 -0.63 13.50
C PRO A 146 -2.21 -1.02 14.06
N HIS A 147 -2.20 -1.73 15.20
CA HIS A 147 -3.39 -2.07 15.97
C HIS A 147 -3.12 -1.96 17.49
N SER A 148 -2.47 -0.85 17.88
CA SER A 148 -2.19 -0.46 19.25
C SER A 148 -2.95 0.83 19.58
N ASP A 149 -2.40 2.00 19.23
CA ASP A 149 -3.15 3.25 19.18
C ASP A 149 -3.49 3.57 17.73
N GLU A 150 -4.48 2.86 17.21
CA GLU A 150 -4.81 2.86 15.79
C GLU A 150 -5.23 4.25 15.30
N MET A 151 -6.01 4.98 16.10
CA MET A 151 -6.49 6.31 15.74
C MET A 151 -5.33 7.28 15.52
N VAL A 152 -4.38 7.32 16.43
CA VAL A 152 -3.19 8.18 16.32
C VAL A 152 -2.27 7.71 15.19
N GLN A 153 -1.93 6.44 15.20
CA GLN A 153 -0.88 5.90 14.32
C GLN A 153 -1.33 5.88 12.86
N MET A 154 -2.62 5.61 12.59
CA MET A 154 -3.18 5.69 11.24
C MET A 154 -3.27 7.14 10.75
N ALA A 155 -3.72 8.08 11.60
CA ALA A 155 -3.77 9.50 11.26
C ALA A 155 -2.37 10.06 10.96
N MET A 156 -1.32 9.51 11.60
CA MET A 156 0.07 9.86 11.35
C MET A 156 0.66 9.19 10.10
N GLY A 157 -0.07 8.28 9.42
CA GLY A 157 0.32 7.71 8.14
C GLY A 157 0.92 6.30 8.19
N MET A 158 0.79 5.60 9.31
CA MET A 158 1.33 4.24 9.46
C MET A 158 0.43 3.21 8.77
N MET A 159 0.82 2.80 7.58
CA MET A 159 0.13 1.80 6.77
C MET A 159 1.07 1.28 5.67
N GLY A 160 0.76 0.14 5.08
CA GLY A 160 1.50 -0.38 3.94
C GLY A 160 0.75 -1.49 3.20
N LEU A 161 1.25 -1.83 2.03
CA LEU A 161 0.67 -2.87 1.16
C LEU A 161 1.37 -4.21 1.38
N TRP A 162 0.58 -5.26 1.29
CA TRP A 162 1.04 -6.65 1.24
C TRP A 162 0.50 -7.32 -0.01
N ILE A 163 1.39 -7.86 -0.84
CA ILE A 163 1.02 -8.60 -2.06
C ILE A 163 1.50 -10.04 -1.93
N THR A 164 0.58 -10.98 -2.07
CA THR A 164 0.92 -12.38 -2.20
C THR A 164 0.70 -12.80 -3.66
N HIS A 165 1.79 -13.16 -4.33
CA HIS A 165 1.74 -13.70 -5.69
C HIS A 165 1.41 -15.20 -5.67
N PRO A 166 0.70 -15.72 -6.66
CA PRO A 166 0.44 -17.13 -6.75
C PRO A 166 1.74 -17.91 -6.99
N LYS A 167 1.87 -19.10 -6.37
CA LYS A 167 3.05 -19.96 -6.52
C LYS A 167 3.20 -20.54 -7.92
N THR A 168 2.08 -20.77 -8.58
CA THR A 168 2.00 -21.28 -9.96
C THR A 168 0.99 -20.48 -10.74
N ALA A 169 0.86 -20.73 -12.05
CA ALA A 169 -0.22 -20.14 -12.83
C ALA A 169 -1.58 -20.39 -12.16
N HIS A 170 -2.28 -19.32 -11.84
CA HIS A 170 -3.53 -19.39 -11.09
C HIS A 170 -4.72 -19.15 -12.04
N PRO A 171 -5.79 -19.99 -12.00
CA PRO A 171 -6.88 -19.89 -12.95
C PRO A 171 -7.67 -18.57 -12.87
N LEU A 172 -7.62 -17.92 -11.72
CA LEU A 172 -8.34 -16.67 -11.45
C LEU A 172 -7.45 -15.41 -11.48
N ILE A 173 -6.15 -15.55 -11.76
CA ILE A 173 -5.22 -14.42 -11.79
C ILE A 173 -4.56 -14.38 -13.15
N ASP A 174 -4.90 -13.39 -13.93
CA ASP A 174 -4.36 -13.22 -15.27
C ASP A 174 -2.92 -12.70 -15.22
N LYS A 175 -2.14 -13.02 -16.24
CA LYS A 175 -0.84 -12.35 -16.45
C LYS A 175 -1.09 -10.94 -16.96
N VAL A 176 -0.31 -9.99 -16.44
CA VAL A 176 -0.37 -8.59 -16.85
C VAL A 176 1.03 -8.10 -17.19
N GLN A 177 1.14 -7.07 -18.03
CA GLN A 177 2.40 -6.41 -18.37
C GLN A 177 2.71 -5.30 -17.37
N ARG A 178 1.67 -4.73 -16.75
CA ARG A 178 1.79 -3.67 -15.75
C ARG A 178 0.94 -4.03 -14.53
N ASP A 179 1.53 -3.92 -13.36
CA ASP A 179 0.86 -4.17 -12.08
C ASP A 179 1.19 -3.03 -11.12
N TYR A 180 0.24 -2.15 -10.89
CA TYR A 180 0.38 -0.96 -10.06
C TYR A 180 -0.38 -1.12 -8.74
N ALA A 181 0.15 -0.52 -7.67
CA ALA A 181 -0.51 -0.55 -6.38
C ALA A 181 -0.55 0.84 -5.73
N PHE A 182 -1.71 1.16 -5.18
CA PHE A 182 -1.97 2.37 -4.43
C PHE A 182 -2.59 2.06 -3.08
N LEU A 183 -2.15 2.79 -2.08
CA LEU A 183 -2.79 2.87 -0.78
C LEU A 183 -3.33 4.29 -0.61
N LEU A 184 -4.63 4.39 -0.38
CA LEU A 184 -5.31 5.67 -0.17
C LEU A 184 -5.11 6.08 1.28
N SER A 185 -4.76 7.33 1.49
CA SER A 185 -4.68 7.94 2.81
C SER A 185 -5.17 9.39 2.79
N ALA A 186 -5.62 9.86 3.95
CA ALA A 186 -6.15 11.20 4.13
C ALA A 186 -5.53 11.83 5.37
N TYR A 187 -5.23 13.11 5.31
CA TYR A 187 -4.63 13.86 6.40
C TYR A 187 -5.37 15.17 6.61
N ALA A 188 -5.40 15.61 7.86
CA ALA A 188 -5.85 16.95 8.23
C ALA A 188 -4.65 17.73 8.76
N VAL A 189 -4.12 18.66 7.98
CA VAL A 189 -2.96 19.47 8.36
C VAL A 189 -3.37 20.93 8.37
N GLU A 190 -3.25 21.59 9.52
CA GLU A 190 -3.57 23.02 9.64
C GLU A 190 -2.62 23.86 8.80
N PRO A 191 -3.12 24.91 8.12
CA PRO A 191 -2.28 25.86 7.39
C PRO A 191 -1.16 26.42 8.27
N GLY A 192 0.06 26.38 7.77
CA GLY A 192 1.25 26.84 8.51
C GLY A 192 1.84 25.80 9.48
N THR A 193 1.27 24.60 9.56
CA THR A 193 1.85 23.47 10.31
C THR A 193 2.31 22.38 9.37
N MET A 194 3.00 21.37 9.93
CA MET A 194 3.47 20.20 9.16
C MET A 194 2.98 18.88 9.77
N THR A 195 2.22 18.89 10.84
CA THR A 195 1.83 17.67 11.55
C THR A 195 0.33 17.43 11.43
N PRO A 196 -0.13 16.24 11.06
CA PRO A 196 -1.54 15.90 10.98
C PRO A 196 -2.25 16.04 12.33
N ARG A 197 -3.50 16.47 12.30
CA ARG A 197 -4.42 16.38 13.45
C ARG A 197 -4.85 14.95 13.64
N ILE A 198 -4.50 14.36 14.76
CA ILE A 198 -4.74 12.94 15.05
C ILE A 198 -6.20 12.63 15.42
N ASN A 199 -6.97 13.61 15.84
CA ASN A 199 -8.37 13.47 16.26
C ASN A 199 -9.38 13.83 15.18
N GLU A 200 -8.91 14.06 13.94
CA GLU A 200 -9.80 14.35 12.83
C GLU A 200 -10.48 13.08 12.32
N MET A 201 -11.79 13.15 12.10
CA MET A 201 -12.62 12.03 11.66
C MET A 201 -13.31 12.30 10.33
N THR A 202 -13.54 13.56 9.97
CA THR A 202 -14.39 13.94 8.84
C THR A 202 -13.80 15.06 7.97
N ASP A 203 -13.12 16.01 8.56
CA ASP A 203 -12.69 17.26 7.89
C ASP A 203 -11.24 17.17 7.42
N PHE A 204 -10.93 16.11 6.66
CA PHE A 204 -9.63 15.98 6.00
C PHE A 204 -9.49 17.00 4.86
N ASN A 205 -8.28 17.54 4.71
CA ASN A 205 -7.96 18.52 3.67
C ASN A 205 -6.87 18.06 2.69
N ILE A 206 -6.30 16.89 2.90
CA ILE A 206 -5.28 16.30 2.01
C ILE A 206 -5.67 14.84 1.71
N TRP A 207 -5.86 14.56 0.44
CA TRP A 207 -6.20 13.24 -0.07
C TRP A 207 -5.09 12.72 -0.96
N THR A 208 -4.67 11.49 -0.78
CA THR A 208 -3.44 11.00 -1.37
C THR A 208 -3.55 9.61 -1.96
N PHE A 209 -2.75 9.38 -3.01
CA PHE A 209 -2.33 8.07 -3.48
C PHE A 209 -0.87 7.84 -3.04
N ASN A 210 -0.61 6.81 -2.23
CA ASN A 210 0.71 6.53 -1.68
C ASN A 210 1.36 7.74 -0.97
N SER A 211 0.56 8.47 -0.17
CA SER A 211 0.93 9.71 0.52
C SER A 211 1.48 10.81 -0.41
N ARG A 212 1.00 10.83 -1.65
CA ARG A 212 1.23 11.92 -2.60
C ARG A 212 -0.11 12.48 -3.09
N ALA A 213 -0.23 13.80 -3.10
CA ALA A 213 -1.33 14.53 -3.71
C ALA A 213 -0.93 15.05 -5.10
N PHE A 214 -1.91 15.23 -5.99
CA PHE A 214 -1.64 15.87 -7.29
C PHE A 214 -1.03 17.28 -7.08
N PRO A 215 -0.01 17.69 -7.85
CA PRO A 215 0.58 17.00 -9.01
C PRO A 215 1.82 16.14 -8.69
N ALA A 216 2.07 15.77 -7.42
CA ALA A 216 3.25 15.01 -7.02
C ALA A 216 3.11 13.49 -7.21
N ILE A 217 1.98 13.00 -7.71
CA ILE A 217 1.76 11.59 -8.02
C ILE A 217 2.44 11.27 -9.35
N SER A 218 3.34 10.27 -9.35
CA SER A 218 3.95 9.78 -10.60
C SER A 218 2.90 9.15 -11.51
N PRO A 219 2.95 9.36 -12.84
CA PRO A 219 1.97 8.81 -13.76
C PRO A 219 2.09 7.29 -13.87
N LEU A 220 0.95 6.61 -14.09
CA LEU A 220 0.95 5.23 -14.56
C LEU A 220 1.32 5.21 -16.05
N VAL A 221 2.25 4.35 -16.41
CA VAL A 221 2.73 4.25 -17.79
C VAL A 221 2.47 2.85 -18.33
N ALA A 222 1.79 2.75 -19.47
CA ALA A 222 1.56 1.51 -20.19
C ALA A 222 1.89 1.70 -21.68
N ARG A 223 2.21 0.62 -22.36
CA ARG A 223 2.28 0.59 -23.83
C ARG A 223 0.90 0.25 -24.37
N GLN A 224 0.58 0.73 -25.55
CA GLN A 224 -0.62 0.29 -26.25
C GLN A 224 -0.62 -1.24 -26.41
N GLY A 225 -1.71 -1.89 -25.98
CA GLY A 225 -1.86 -3.33 -25.95
C GLY A 225 -1.40 -4.02 -24.66
N ASP A 226 -0.82 -3.29 -23.70
CA ASP A 226 -0.53 -3.86 -22.38
C ASP A 226 -1.84 -4.17 -21.63
N LYS A 227 -1.92 -5.32 -20.99
CA LYS A 227 -2.90 -5.58 -19.94
C LYS A 227 -2.37 -5.00 -18.64
N VAL A 228 -3.13 -4.09 -18.06
CA VAL A 228 -2.78 -3.33 -16.86
C VAL A 228 -3.63 -3.81 -15.69
N ARG A 229 -2.99 -4.02 -14.54
CA ARG A 229 -3.65 -4.24 -13.25
C ARG A 229 -3.38 -3.05 -12.36
N ILE A 230 -4.43 -2.56 -11.70
CA ILE A 230 -4.33 -1.57 -10.63
C ILE A 230 -4.92 -2.18 -9.36
N ARG A 231 -4.17 -2.11 -8.28
CA ARG A 231 -4.55 -2.53 -6.94
C ARG A 231 -4.73 -1.29 -6.07
N VAL A 232 -5.86 -1.18 -5.40
CA VAL A 232 -6.16 -0.04 -4.54
C VAL A 232 -6.62 -0.53 -3.18
N GLY A 233 -5.94 -0.09 -2.12
CA GLY A 233 -6.33 -0.29 -0.74
C GLY A 233 -6.79 1.02 -0.11
N ASN A 234 -7.78 0.97 0.78
CA ASN A 234 -8.32 2.16 1.44
C ASN A 234 -8.22 2.02 2.97
N LEU A 235 -7.37 2.83 3.56
CA LEU A 235 -7.23 2.99 5.01
C LEU A 235 -7.53 4.44 5.44
N THR A 236 -8.43 5.12 4.71
CA THR A 236 -8.99 6.41 5.10
C THR A 236 -10.29 6.22 5.91
N MET A 237 -10.93 7.30 6.31
CA MET A 237 -12.19 7.28 7.06
C MET A 237 -13.43 7.39 6.17
N THR A 238 -13.28 7.34 4.83
CA THR A 238 -14.39 7.40 3.88
C THR A 238 -14.14 6.49 2.69
N ASN A 239 -15.18 6.14 1.94
CA ASN A 239 -15.06 5.39 0.70
C ASN A 239 -14.49 6.28 -0.43
N HIS A 240 -13.89 5.62 -1.42
CA HIS A 240 -13.32 6.29 -2.58
C HIS A 240 -13.81 5.60 -3.88
N PRO A 241 -14.73 6.23 -4.63
CA PRO A 241 -15.05 5.79 -6.00
C PRO A 241 -13.86 6.12 -6.93
N ILE A 242 -13.13 5.10 -7.35
CA ILE A 242 -11.94 5.24 -8.20
C ILE A 242 -12.34 5.07 -9.65
N HIS A 243 -12.06 6.09 -10.46
CA HIS A 243 -12.47 6.21 -11.85
C HIS A 243 -11.28 6.30 -12.81
N ILE A 244 -11.42 5.69 -13.97
CA ILE A 244 -10.49 5.82 -15.09
C ILE A 244 -11.20 6.42 -16.30
N HIS A 245 -10.53 7.33 -16.98
CA HIS A 245 -10.99 7.88 -18.26
C HIS A 245 -10.54 6.99 -19.43
N GLY A 246 -11.30 7.04 -20.52
CA GLY A 246 -10.96 6.44 -21.81
C GLY A 246 -10.97 4.91 -21.88
N HIS A 247 -11.13 4.22 -20.76
CA HIS A 247 -11.10 2.76 -20.66
C HIS A 247 -12.22 2.26 -19.76
N GLU A 248 -12.62 1.02 -19.95
CA GLU A 248 -13.38 0.23 -18.98
C GLU A 248 -12.46 -0.81 -18.35
N PHE A 249 -12.76 -1.25 -17.15
CA PHE A 249 -12.02 -2.31 -16.47
C PHE A 249 -12.95 -3.38 -15.93
N GLU A 250 -12.42 -4.58 -15.74
CA GLU A 250 -13.04 -5.61 -14.91
C GLU A 250 -12.57 -5.51 -13.47
N VAL A 251 -13.49 -5.64 -12.50
CA VAL A 251 -13.12 -5.88 -11.10
C VAL A 251 -12.74 -7.35 -10.96
N THR A 252 -11.46 -7.61 -10.74
CA THR A 252 -10.86 -8.95 -10.75
C THR A 252 -10.46 -9.49 -9.39
N GLY A 253 -10.43 -8.62 -8.36
CA GLY A 253 -10.11 -8.99 -7.00
C GLY A 253 -10.68 -8.05 -5.96
N THR A 254 -10.89 -8.60 -4.76
CA THR A 254 -11.29 -7.90 -3.54
C THR A 254 -10.27 -8.15 -2.43
N ASP A 255 -10.51 -7.61 -1.24
CA ASP A 255 -9.78 -7.97 0.00
C ASP A 255 -9.89 -9.47 0.35
N GLY A 256 -10.87 -10.17 -0.20
CA GLY A 256 -11.01 -11.62 -0.10
C GLY A 256 -10.11 -12.41 -1.04
N GLY A 257 -9.44 -11.77 -1.99
CA GLY A 257 -8.62 -12.39 -3.02
C GLY A 257 -9.23 -12.31 -4.42
N PRO A 258 -8.80 -13.16 -5.37
CA PRO A 258 -9.26 -13.11 -6.75
C PRO A 258 -10.74 -13.52 -6.88
N ILE A 259 -11.47 -12.79 -7.72
CA ILE A 259 -12.88 -13.07 -8.05
C ILE A 259 -12.95 -14.18 -9.10
N PRO A 260 -13.87 -15.17 -8.96
CA PRO A 260 -14.14 -16.13 -10.01
C PRO A 260 -14.48 -15.44 -11.35
N LYS A 261 -13.95 -15.92 -12.46
CA LYS A 261 -14.13 -15.27 -13.77
C LYS A 261 -15.59 -15.03 -14.14
N SER A 262 -16.48 -15.95 -13.77
CA SER A 262 -17.93 -15.84 -14.00
C SER A 262 -18.64 -14.81 -13.11
N ALA A 263 -17.96 -14.27 -12.11
CA ALA A 263 -18.49 -13.28 -11.17
C ALA A 263 -17.78 -11.92 -11.30
N ARG A 264 -16.91 -11.74 -12.30
CA ARG A 264 -16.33 -10.44 -12.64
C ARG A 264 -17.33 -9.59 -13.38
N TRP A 265 -17.23 -8.29 -13.22
CA TRP A 265 -18.13 -7.35 -13.88
C TRP A 265 -17.36 -6.13 -14.38
N PRO A 266 -17.78 -5.52 -15.49
CA PRO A 266 -17.16 -4.32 -16.02
C PRO A 266 -17.63 -3.09 -15.25
N GLU A 267 -16.71 -2.15 -15.05
CA GLU A 267 -16.96 -0.83 -14.47
C GLU A 267 -16.04 0.20 -15.12
N VAL A 268 -16.34 1.47 -14.91
CA VAL A 268 -15.45 2.61 -15.18
C VAL A 268 -15.14 3.36 -13.88
N THR A 269 -15.89 3.04 -12.82
CA THR A 269 -15.73 3.59 -11.48
C THR A 269 -16.02 2.51 -10.46
N THR A 270 -15.05 2.15 -9.64
CA THR A 270 -15.22 1.15 -8.57
C THR A 270 -15.12 1.78 -7.20
N ASP A 271 -16.06 1.44 -6.32
CA ASP A 271 -16.01 1.92 -4.94
C ASP A 271 -15.02 1.08 -4.12
N VAL A 272 -14.12 1.77 -3.41
CA VAL A 272 -13.21 1.16 -2.43
C VAL A 272 -13.64 1.64 -1.05
N ALA A 273 -14.37 0.81 -0.33
CA ALA A 273 -14.83 1.13 1.01
C ALA A 273 -13.66 1.12 2.02
N VAL A 274 -13.91 1.72 3.19
CA VAL A 274 -12.94 1.75 4.30
C VAL A 274 -12.54 0.32 4.69
N GLY A 275 -11.24 0.06 4.80
CA GLY A 275 -10.70 -1.27 5.14
C GLY A 275 -10.71 -2.26 3.98
N GLN A 276 -11.13 -1.88 2.78
CA GLN A 276 -11.21 -2.78 1.62
C GLN A 276 -10.09 -2.57 0.62
N MET A 277 -9.86 -3.60 -0.17
CA MET A 277 -9.06 -3.56 -1.39
C MET A 277 -9.91 -3.86 -2.61
N ARG A 278 -9.55 -3.26 -3.75
CA ARG A 278 -10.06 -3.60 -5.09
C ARG A 278 -8.88 -3.83 -6.03
N GLN A 279 -9.05 -4.79 -6.90
CA GLN A 279 -8.14 -5.04 -8.00
C GLN A 279 -8.94 -4.93 -9.29
N VAL A 280 -8.47 -4.09 -10.20
CA VAL A 280 -9.09 -3.88 -11.51
C VAL A 280 -8.09 -4.17 -12.61
N GLU A 281 -8.58 -4.66 -13.76
CA GLU A 281 -7.75 -4.95 -14.93
C GLU A 281 -8.41 -4.41 -16.19
N PHE A 282 -7.59 -3.82 -17.06
CA PHE A 282 -8.03 -3.31 -18.38
C PHE A 282 -6.95 -3.49 -19.44
N MET A 283 -7.34 -3.34 -20.70
CA MET A 283 -6.42 -3.25 -21.82
C MET A 283 -6.12 -1.78 -22.10
N ALA A 284 -4.84 -1.42 -22.17
CA ALA A 284 -4.41 -0.09 -22.60
C ALA A 284 -4.46 0.00 -24.14
N ASP A 285 -5.64 0.08 -24.72
CA ASP A 285 -5.88 0.03 -26.16
C ASP A 285 -6.01 1.42 -26.80
N GLU A 286 -6.41 2.43 -26.05
CA GLU A 286 -6.50 3.81 -26.52
C GLU A 286 -5.28 4.65 -26.08
N PRO A 287 -4.42 5.10 -27.01
CA PRO A 287 -3.25 5.90 -26.67
C PRO A 287 -3.62 7.32 -26.26
N GLY A 288 -2.87 7.89 -25.33
CA GLY A 288 -3.05 9.26 -24.85
C GLY A 288 -2.82 9.40 -23.35
N ASP A 289 -3.04 10.60 -22.83
CA ASP A 289 -2.98 10.89 -21.40
C ASP A 289 -4.40 10.87 -20.83
N TRP A 290 -4.65 9.91 -19.94
CA TRP A 290 -5.97 9.67 -19.37
C TRP A 290 -5.97 9.96 -17.87
N ALA A 291 -7.03 10.61 -17.38
CA ALA A 291 -7.18 10.85 -15.94
C ALA A 291 -7.53 9.54 -15.20
N PHE A 292 -6.91 9.36 -14.04
CA PHE A 292 -7.22 8.32 -13.06
C PHE A 292 -7.36 8.98 -11.70
N HIS A 293 -8.56 8.95 -11.10
CA HIS A 293 -8.84 9.74 -9.90
C HIS A 293 -10.00 9.20 -9.06
N CYS A 294 -10.11 9.66 -7.81
CA CYS A 294 -11.33 9.51 -7.02
C CYS A 294 -12.44 10.40 -7.58
N HIS A 295 -13.68 9.90 -7.70
CA HIS A 295 -14.79 10.65 -8.26
C HIS A 295 -15.55 11.51 -7.23
N LYS A 296 -15.09 11.59 -5.99
CA LYS A 296 -15.53 12.63 -5.05
C LYS A 296 -14.82 13.93 -5.39
N SER A 297 -15.56 14.94 -5.82
CA SER A 297 -14.99 16.21 -6.31
C SER A 297 -14.06 16.89 -5.30
N HIS A 298 -14.40 16.85 -4.01
CA HIS A 298 -13.56 17.41 -2.94
C HIS A 298 -12.20 16.70 -2.78
N HIS A 299 -12.09 15.44 -3.18
CA HIS A 299 -10.83 14.70 -3.14
C HIS A 299 -9.90 15.02 -4.30
N THR A 300 -10.43 15.61 -5.38
CA THR A 300 -9.65 15.97 -6.58
C THR A 300 -9.43 17.48 -6.68
N MET A 301 -10.38 18.28 -6.25
CA MET A 301 -10.38 19.74 -6.41
C MET A 301 -9.87 20.49 -5.18
N GLY A 302 -9.90 19.88 -4.00
CA GLY A 302 -9.48 20.53 -2.75
C GLY A 302 -8.01 20.95 -2.70
N ALA A 303 -7.15 20.35 -3.52
CA ALA A 303 -5.73 20.69 -3.64
C ALA A 303 -5.46 21.82 -4.65
N MET A 304 -6.48 22.32 -5.34
CA MET A 304 -6.36 23.33 -6.41
C MET A 304 -7.07 24.64 -6.07
N GLY A 305 -7.63 24.75 -4.87
CA GLY A 305 -8.31 25.96 -4.37
C GLY A 305 -7.41 26.89 -3.59
#